data_802b83fc4a067b5c190c988ad1ce59e3
#
_entry.id   802b83fc4a067b5c190c988ad1ce59e3
#
_cell.length_a   1.000
_cell.length_b   1.000
_cell.length_c   1.000
_cell.angle_alpha   90.00
_cell.angle_beta   90.00
_cell.angle_gamma   90.00
#
_symmetry.space_group_name_H-M   'P 1'
#
loop_
_entity.id
_entity.type
_entity.pdbx_description
1 polymer ?
#
loop_
_entity_poly.entity_id
_entity_poly.type
_entity_poly.pdbx_seq_one_letter_code
_entity_poly.pdbx_strand_id
1 'polypeptide(L)'
;MRKVEDYFKKGKSKICVPLMGRTEDEIFENLSNIQKHYFDIIEWRADYYKEVLIAKKSIEIIKKIKNIIGNRGLLFTIRTSFEGGEIEISKEKYKEVLTAVLENSNIDMVDIEFMMGKETISDIIHKAHNNNILVIGSNHDFVETPEADEIYNRLLEMKKAGMDISKIAVMPKSKSDVVKLFEATAKINEDVKDIYTITMSMGKTGEISRVIGSYFGSVMTFGAVGNVSAPGQIEADKLYDIIKKIEMESHIMNENILLIGFMGTGKTSVSRELKKITNLPEIDMDKYIVDREKMSIAEIFDKFGEDYFRKVETECLKEILKNKGLIVSCGGGVVVKDENVSYMKNRGKIVLLTATPETVYERVKHSTERPILNNNMNVEFIGELMEKRRERYLSVADIIIKTDNKSIEDIVKEILDKIGE
;
A
#
# COMPACT_ATOMS: atom_id res chain seq x y z
N MET A 1 -12.48 3.90 21.30
CA MET A 1 -11.32 4.72 20.94
C MET A 1 -10.89 4.29 19.55
N ARG A 2 -10.80 5.22 18.60
CA ARG A 2 -10.27 4.93 17.26
C ARG A 2 -8.82 4.50 17.40
N LYS A 3 -8.43 3.48 16.66
CA LYS A 3 -7.05 3.02 16.65
C LYS A 3 -6.34 3.56 15.42
N VAL A 4 -5.05 3.82 15.54
CA VAL A 4 -4.23 4.28 14.40
C VAL A 4 -4.27 3.27 13.26
N GLU A 5 -4.32 1.98 13.58
CA GLU A 5 -4.38 0.87 12.62
C GLU A 5 -5.65 0.89 11.74
N ASP A 6 -6.73 1.56 12.18
CA ASP A 6 -7.95 1.71 11.39
C ASP A 6 -7.73 2.64 10.18
N TYR A 7 -6.76 3.55 10.27
CA TYR A 7 -6.42 4.52 9.23
C TYR A 7 -5.11 4.19 8.51
N PHE A 8 -4.10 3.71 9.25
CA PHE A 8 -2.74 3.59 8.75
C PHE A 8 -2.23 2.16 8.87
N LYS A 9 -1.59 1.69 7.80
CA LYS A 9 -0.89 0.41 7.78
C LYS A 9 0.60 0.69 7.59
N LYS A 10 1.46 0.06 8.41
CA LYS A 10 2.92 0.14 8.23
C LYS A 10 3.30 -0.39 6.84
N GLY A 11 4.22 0.30 6.18
CA GLY A 11 4.66 -0.02 4.81
C GLY A 11 3.75 0.50 3.70
N LYS A 12 2.61 1.15 4.02
CA LYS A 12 1.74 1.86 3.06
C LYS A 12 1.64 3.32 3.45
N SER A 13 1.83 4.22 2.49
CA SER A 13 1.73 5.67 2.71
C SER A 13 0.37 6.19 2.28
N LYS A 14 -0.31 6.89 3.18
CA LYS A 14 -1.50 7.68 2.84
C LYS A 14 -1.12 9.01 2.22
N ILE A 15 -1.84 9.45 1.20
CA ILE A 15 -1.63 10.76 0.58
C ILE A 15 -2.57 11.77 1.22
N CYS A 16 -1.96 12.74 1.88
CA CYS A 16 -2.64 13.88 2.47
C CYS A 16 -2.52 15.10 1.54
N VAL A 17 -3.63 15.78 1.28
CA VAL A 17 -3.64 17.00 0.48
C VAL A 17 -4.07 18.17 1.36
N PRO A 18 -3.25 19.24 1.45
CA PRO A 18 -3.60 20.42 2.22
C PRO A 18 -4.67 21.26 1.50
N LEU A 19 -5.70 21.61 2.27
CA LEU A 19 -6.78 22.51 1.87
C LEU A 19 -6.53 23.86 2.54
N MET A 20 -6.32 24.89 1.74
CA MET A 20 -6.09 26.26 2.17
C MET A 20 -7.19 27.17 1.63
N GLY A 21 -7.43 28.30 2.28
CA GLY A 21 -8.34 29.36 1.81
C GLY A 21 -8.50 30.43 2.90
N ARG A 22 -8.53 31.68 2.49
CA ARG A 22 -8.65 32.85 3.38
C ARG A 22 -10.10 33.16 3.73
N THR A 23 -11.02 32.73 2.87
CA THR A 23 -12.47 32.86 3.02
C THR A 23 -13.15 31.52 2.85
N GLU A 24 -14.41 31.43 3.25
CA GLU A 24 -15.21 30.22 3.07
C GLU A 24 -15.32 29.83 1.58
N ASP A 25 -15.56 30.81 0.71
CA ASP A 25 -15.69 30.56 -0.73
C ASP A 25 -14.40 29.97 -1.32
N GLU A 26 -13.23 30.55 -0.98
CA GLU A 26 -11.93 30.03 -1.41
C GLU A 26 -11.69 28.58 -0.90
N ILE A 27 -12.06 28.28 0.34
CA ILE A 27 -11.93 26.92 0.90
C ILE A 27 -12.73 25.93 0.07
N PHE A 28 -13.99 26.24 -0.27
CA PHE A 28 -14.85 25.31 -1.00
C PHE A 28 -14.53 25.23 -2.49
N GLU A 29 -14.06 26.33 -3.10
CA GLU A 29 -13.52 26.30 -4.47
C GLU A 29 -12.30 25.37 -4.54
N ASN A 30 -11.34 25.53 -3.63
CA ASN A 30 -10.15 24.68 -3.56
C ASN A 30 -10.51 23.21 -3.23
N LEU A 31 -11.45 22.97 -2.33
CA LEU A 31 -11.95 21.63 -2.03
C LEU A 31 -12.58 20.97 -3.25
N SER A 32 -13.38 21.71 -4.02
CA SER A 32 -13.97 21.22 -5.28
C SER A 32 -12.91 20.84 -6.32
N ASN A 33 -11.79 21.59 -6.34
CA ASN A 33 -10.67 21.23 -7.19
C ASN A 33 -9.96 19.97 -6.70
N ILE A 34 -9.66 19.86 -5.39
CA ILE A 34 -9.00 18.70 -4.78
C ILE A 34 -9.79 17.41 -5.02
N GLN A 35 -11.13 17.46 -5.00
CA GLN A 35 -11.97 16.29 -5.26
C GLN A 35 -11.80 15.65 -6.65
N LYS A 36 -11.20 16.35 -7.61
CA LYS A 36 -10.91 15.82 -8.96
C LYS A 36 -9.63 14.98 -8.99
N HIS A 37 -8.87 14.94 -7.89
CA HIS A 37 -7.57 14.31 -7.76
C HIS A 37 -7.59 13.19 -6.70
N TYR A 38 -6.55 12.38 -6.67
CA TYR A 38 -6.42 11.35 -5.66
C TYR A 38 -5.98 11.92 -4.30
N PHE A 39 -6.67 11.51 -3.25
CA PHE A 39 -6.26 11.74 -1.85
C PHE A 39 -6.93 10.74 -0.91
N ASP A 40 -6.27 10.42 0.17
CA ASP A 40 -6.82 9.65 1.30
C ASP A 40 -7.32 10.56 2.42
N ILE A 41 -6.60 11.67 2.66
CA ILE A 41 -6.81 12.59 3.77
C ILE A 41 -6.79 14.03 3.25
N ILE A 42 -7.69 14.85 3.74
CA ILE A 42 -7.60 16.31 3.61
C ILE A 42 -7.02 16.86 4.90
N GLU A 43 -5.95 17.67 4.79
CA GLU A 43 -5.49 18.52 5.88
C GLU A 43 -6.10 19.91 5.72
N TRP A 44 -7.07 20.29 6.52
CA TRP A 44 -7.51 21.68 6.51
C TRP A 44 -6.51 22.54 7.26
N ARG A 45 -5.74 23.36 6.55
CA ARG A 45 -4.81 24.39 7.02
C ARG A 45 -5.60 25.62 7.45
N ALA A 46 -6.21 25.51 8.65
CA ALA A 46 -7.11 26.52 9.18
C ALA A 46 -6.41 27.85 9.53
N ASP A 47 -5.08 27.82 9.71
CA ASP A 47 -4.25 29.03 9.90
C ASP A 47 -4.35 30.04 8.74
N TYR A 48 -4.70 29.62 7.52
CA TYR A 48 -4.98 30.52 6.40
C TYR A 48 -6.33 31.25 6.53
N TYR A 49 -7.30 30.66 7.28
CA TYR A 49 -8.64 31.19 7.36
C TYR A 49 -8.72 32.39 8.31
N LYS A 50 -9.22 33.55 7.80
CA LYS A 50 -9.23 34.81 8.55
C LYS A 50 -10.02 34.75 9.88
N GLU A 51 -11.03 33.91 9.97
CA GLU A 51 -11.88 33.77 11.14
C GLU A 51 -11.55 32.51 11.98
N VAL A 52 -10.37 31.91 11.83
CA VAL A 52 -9.97 30.68 12.54
C VAL A 52 -10.04 30.83 14.06
N LEU A 53 -9.79 32.00 14.59
CA LEU A 53 -9.86 32.29 16.03
C LEU A 53 -11.28 32.29 16.59
N ILE A 54 -12.30 32.29 15.72
CA ILE A 54 -13.73 32.16 16.11
C ILE A 54 -14.08 30.68 15.94
N ALA A 55 -13.90 29.89 17.00
CA ALA A 55 -14.03 28.42 16.95
C ALA A 55 -15.35 27.96 16.31
N LYS A 56 -16.48 28.67 16.56
CA LYS A 56 -17.77 28.33 15.93
C LYS A 56 -17.70 28.35 14.40
N LYS A 57 -16.99 29.30 13.82
CA LYS A 57 -16.82 29.41 12.37
C LYS A 57 -16.01 28.20 11.82
N SER A 58 -14.92 27.85 12.50
CA SER A 58 -14.13 26.66 12.15
C SER A 58 -14.96 25.38 12.23
N ILE A 59 -15.81 25.22 13.25
CA ILE A 59 -16.70 24.07 13.43
C ILE A 59 -17.73 23.98 12.28
N GLU A 60 -18.29 25.13 11.85
CA GLU A 60 -19.23 25.18 10.71
C GLU A 60 -18.56 24.74 9.41
N ILE A 61 -17.34 25.19 9.13
CA ILE A 61 -16.55 24.79 7.96
C ILE A 61 -16.20 23.31 8.02
N ILE A 62 -15.74 22.78 9.15
CA ILE A 62 -15.44 21.36 9.34
C ILE A 62 -16.64 20.49 8.96
N LYS A 63 -17.84 20.84 9.44
CA LYS A 63 -19.08 20.09 9.13
C LYS A 63 -19.34 20.05 7.62
N LYS A 64 -19.16 21.19 6.93
CA LYS A 64 -19.34 21.27 5.49
C LYS A 64 -18.29 20.46 4.73
N ILE A 65 -17.01 20.54 5.13
CA ILE A 65 -15.92 19.74 4.53
C ILE A 65 -16.23 18.25 4.69
N LYS A 66 -16.58 17.78 5.91
CA LYS A 66 -16.89 16.35 6.15
C LYS A 66 -18.07 15.85 5.31
N ASN A 67 -19.11 16.66 5.12
CA ASN A 67 -20.22 16.28 4.26
C ASN A 67 -19.80 16.08 2.79
N ILE A 68 -18.81 16.84 2.33
CA ILE A 68 -18.32 16.78 0.96
C ILE A 68 -17.35 15.61 0.76
N ILE A 69 -16.40 15.40 1.69
CA ILE A 69 -15.38 14.37 1.56
C ILE A 69 -15.86 12.96 1.95
N GLY A 70 -17.01 12.86 2.64
CA GLY A 70 -17.60 11.60 3.08
C GLY A 70 -16.71 10.83 4.07
N ASN A 71 -16.38 9.59 3.72
CA ASN A 71 -15.61 8.69 4.59
C ASN A 71 -14.09 8.93 4.58
N ARG A 72 -13.59 9.88 3.78
CA ARG A 72 -12.16 10.22 3.76
C ARG A 72 -11.76 10.93 5.04
N GLY A 73 -10.47 10.83 5.40
CA GLY A 73 -9.94 11.43 6.61
C GLY A 73 -9.91 12.95 6.55
N LEU A 74 -10.25 13.62 7.66
CA LEU A 74 -10.09 15.06 7.86
C LEU A 74 -9.11 15.31 9.00
N LEU A 75 -7.99 15.91 8.67
CA LEU A 75 -6.99 16.44 9.61
C LEU A 75 -7.20 17.94 9.78
N PHE A 76 -7.39 18.38 11.02
CA PHE A 76 -7.49 19.79 11.36
C PHE A 76 -6.13 20.32 11.85
N THR A 77 -5.63 21.37 11.22
CA THR A 77 -4.31 21.95 11.52
C THR A 77 -4.39 23.46 11.68
N ILE A 78 -3.91 23.97 12.80
CA ILE A 78 -3.55 25.38 12.98
C ILE A 78 -2.03 25.44 13.06
N ARG A 79 -1.37 25.82 11.99
CA ARG A 79 0.07 25.99 11.94
C ARG A 79 0.42 27.42 12.37
N THR A 80 1.26 27.54 13.41
CA THR A 80 1.69 28.86 13.87
C THR A 80 2.85 29.40 13.04
N SER A 81 3.06 30.69 13.12
CA SER A 81 4.20 31.36 12.47
C SER A 81 5.57 30.82 12.93
N PHE A 82 5.66 30.24 14.11
CA PHE A 82 6.87 29.59 14.65
C PHE A 82 7.29 28.36 13.84
N GLU A 83 6.30 27.64 13.30
CA GLU A 83 6.51 26.44 12.48
C GLU A 83 6.08 26.67 11.02
N GLY A 84 6.20 27.92 10.51
CA GLY A 84 5.99 28.27 9.12
C GLY A 84 4.54 28.38 8.68
N GLY A 85 3.62 28.65 9.60
CA GLY A 85 2.21 28.95 9.33
C GLY A 85 1.93 30.43 9.15
N GLU A 86 0.65 30.75 8.91
CA GLU A 86 0.17 32.11 8.58
C GLU A 86 -0.25 32.91 9.81
N ILE A 87 -0.36 32.30 10.99
CA ILE A 87 -0.95 32.96 12.17
C ILE A 87 0.02 33.02 13.35
N GLU A 88 0.09 34.21 13.95
CA GLU A 88 0.66 34.39 15.27
C GLU A 88 -0.46 34.26 16.32
N ILE A 89 -0.31 33.34 17.26
CA ILE A 89 -1.34 32.99 18.25
C ILE A 89 -0.71 32.68 19.60
N SER A 90 -1.33 33.13 20.70
CA SER A 90 -0.88 32.75 22.05
C SER A 90 -1.22 31.26 22.33
N LYS A 91 -0.47 30.64 23.25
CA LYS A 91 -0.73 29.26 23.68
C LYS A 91 -2.12 29.06 24.26
N GLU A 92 -2.62 30.05 25.01
CA GLU A 92 -3.95 30.02 25.61
C GLU A 92 -5.03 30.02 24.51
N LYS A 93 -4.90 30.90 23.52
CA LYS A 93 -5.87 31.02 22.44
C LYS A 93 -5.80 29.81 21.51
N TYR A 94 -4.59 29.27 21.23
CA TYR A 94 -4.40 28.03 20.50
C TYR A 94 -5.14 26.86 21.17
N LYS A 95 -4.95 26.72 22.51
CA LYS A 95 -5.62 25.71 23.32
C LYS A 95 -7.14 25.90 23.34
N GLU A 96 -7.63 27.14 23.48
CA GLU A 96 -9.05 27.46 23.45
C GLU A 96 -9.72 27.02 22.16
N VAL A 97 -9.16 27.43 21.02
CA VAL A 97 -9.72 27.09 19.68
C VAL A 97 -9.69 25.60 19.43
N LEU A 98 -8.55 24.94 19.67
CA LEU A 98 -8.45 23.48 19.49
C LEU A 98 -9.42 22.74 20.39
N THR A 99 -9.53 23.11 21.68
CA THR A 99 -10.49 22.50 22.60
C THR A 99 -11.92 22.59 22.08
N ALA A 100 -12.35 23.78 21.65
CA ALA A 100 -13.69 23.96 21.14
C ALA A 100 -13.97 23.13 19.85
N VAL A 101 -12.99 23.03 18.98
CA VAL A 101 -13.08 22.18 17.77
C VAL A 101 -13.17 20.70 18.15
N LEU A 102 -12.32 20.21 19.05
CA LEU A 102 -12.30 18.81 19.48
C LEU A 102 -13.62 18.37 20.13
N GLU A 103 -14.24 19.24 20.91
CA GLU A 103 -15.48 18.94 21.64
C GLU A 103 -16.75 19.06 20.77
N ASN A 104 -16.71 19.83 19.68
CA ASN A 104 -17.91 20.20 18.92
C ASN A 104 -17.86 19.88 17.42
N SER A 105 -16.84 19.15 16.95
CA SER A 105 -16.72 18.79 15.57
C SER A 105 -16.51 17.28 15.37
N ASN A 106 -16.53 16.84 14.11
CA ASN A 106 -16.36 15.43 13.73
C ASN A 106 -15.11 15.22 12.88
N ILE A 107 -14.01 15.91 13.23
CA ILE A 107 -12.69 15.64 12.63
C ILE A 107 -12.21 14.24 12.98
N ASP A 108 -11.33 13.70 12.15
CA ASP A 108 -10.73 12.39 12.40
C ASP A 108 -9.39 12.50 13.11
N MET A 109 -8.66 13.57 12.81
CA MET A 109 -7.30 13.83 13.30
C MET A 109 -7.10 15.32 13.59
N VAL A 110 -6.21 15.62 14.54
CA VAL A 110 -5.73 16.96 14.85
C VAL A 110 -4.21 17.00 14.84
N ASP A 111 -3.64 18.04 14.21
CA ASP A 111 -2.20 18.34 14.30
C ASP A 111 -1.94 19.28 15.48
N ILE A 112 -0.99 18.90 16.34
CA ILE A 112 -0.58 19.67 17.51
C ILE A 112 0.91 19.91 17.43
N GLU A 113 1.34 21.18 17.46
CA GLU A 113 2.76 21.52 17.49
C GLU A 113 3.40 21.11 18.82
N PHE A 114 4.39 20.21 18.76
CA PHE A 114 5.02 19.62 19.93
C PHE A 114 5.70 20.68 20.82
N MET A 115 6.21 21.76 20.22
CA MET A 115 6.93 22.83 20.93
C MET A 115 6.02 23.79 21.68
N MET A 116 4.68 23.60 21.68
CA MET A 116 3.73 24.40 22.46
C MET A 116 3.87 24.24 24.00
N GLY A 117 4.60 23.19 24.42
CA GLY A 117 4.91 22.92 25.83
C GLY A 117 3.99 21.85 26.44
N LYS A 118 4.56 21.07 27.36
CA LYS A 118 3.96 19.85 27.92
C LYS A 118 2.56 20.04 28.49
N GLU A 119 2.35 21.10 29.24
CA GLU A 119 1.04 21.37 29.91
C GLU A 119 -0.05 21.64 28.89
N THR A 120 0.25 22.47 27.87
CA THR A 120 -0.71 22.80 26.80
C THR A 120 -1.09 21.56 26.00
N ILE A 121 -0.08 20.76 25.56
CA ILE A 121 -0.32 19.60 24.72
C ILE A 121 -1.01 18.45 25.45
N SER A 122 -0.70 18.22 26.74
CA SER A 122 -1.30 17.14 27.53
C SER A 122 -2.83 17.29 27.63
N ASP A 123 -3.32 18.49 27.89
CA ASP A 123 -4.77 18.76 27.98
C ASP A 123 -5.46 18.55 26.61
N ILE A 124 -4.82 19.00 25.53
CA ILE A 124 -5.38 18.87 24.18
C ILE A 124 -5.43 17.38 23.78
N ILE A 125 -4.36 16.60 24.03
CA ILE A 125 -4.30 15.16 23.78
C ILE A 125 -5.44 14.44 24.52
N HIS A 126 -5.59 14.70 25.82
CA HIS A 126 -6.65 14.07 26.62
C HIS A 126 -8.05 14.36 26.06
N LYS A 127 -8.31 15.60 25.64
CA LYS A 127 -9.59 15.99 25.02
C LYS A 127 -9.81 15.34 23.66
N ALA A 128 -8.77 15.27 22.82
CA ALA A 128 -8.85 14.59 21.53
C ALA A 128 -9.21 13.11 21.71
N HIS A 129 -8.52 12.40 22.60
CA HIS A 129 -8.77 10.99 22.86
C HIS A 129 -10.18 10.74 23.44
N ASN A 130 -10.68 11.61 24.33
CA ASN A 130 -12.04 11.50 24.86
C ASN A 130 -13.12 11.66 23.77
N ASN A 131 -12.79 12.35 22.67
CA ASN A 131 -13.68 12.54 21.52
C ASN A 131 -13.35 11.59 20.34
N ASN A 132 -12.52 10.55 20.56
CA ASN A 132 -12.09 9.57 19.55
C ASN A 132 -11.40 10.21 18.33
N ILE A 133 -10.60 11.25 18.55
CA ILE A 133 -9.82 11.97 17.54
C ILE A 133 -8.34 11.57 17.70
N LEU A 134 -7.68 11.19 16.59
CA LEU A 134 -6.26 10.88 16.60
C LEU A 134 -5.41 12.15 16.66
N VAL A 135 -4.30 12.08 17.39
CA VAL A 135 -3.38 13.20 17.58
C VAL A 135 -2.10 13.00 16.81
N ILE A 136 -1.82 13.90 15.87
CA ILE A 136 -0.53 14.03 15.20
C ILE A 136 0.29 15.08 15.93
N GLY A 137 1.36 14.66 16.60
CA GLY A 137 2.32 15.60 17.16
C GLY A 137 3.34 16.02 16.11
N SER A 138 3.43 17.31 15.85
CA SER A 138 4.26 17.82 14.76
C SER A 138 5.40 18.73 15.23
N ASN A 139 6.49 18.71 14.48
CA ASN A 139 7.60 19.65 14.58
C ASN A 139 8.16 19.94 13.17
N HIS A 140 8.34 21.21 12.85
CA HIS A 140 8.86 21.67 11.56
C HIS A 140 10.10 22.50 11.75
N ASP A 141 11.20 22.09 11.12
CA ASP A 141 12.45 22.85 11.08
C ASP A 141 12.71 23.32 9.66
N PHE A 142 12.48 24.62 9.42
CA PHE A 142 12.67 25.24 8.12
C PHE A 142 14.12 25.71 7.87
N VAL A 143 15.00 25.56 8.86
CA VAL A 143 16.39 26.06 8.80
C VAL A 143 17.36 24.95 8.41
N GLU A 144 17.20 23.77 9.04
CA GLU A 144 18.14 22.67 8.85
C GLU A 144 17.52 21.29 9.12
N THR A 145 18.32 20.27 8.87
CA THR A 145 18.05 18.89 9.28
C THR A 145 18.94 18.57 10.48
N PRO A 146 18.36 18.31 11.65
CA PRO A 146 19.12 17.86 12.83
C PRO A 146 19.84 16.52 12.60
N GLU A 147 20.73 16.15 13.51
CA GLU A 147 21.36 14.83 13.47
C GLU A 147 20.32 13.70 13.69
N ALA A 148 20.59 12.52 13.15
CA ALA A 148 19.64 11.39 13.15
C ALA A 148 19.15 11.02 14.55
N ASP A 149 20.05 11.01 15.54
CA ASP A 149 19.68 10.72 16.94
C ASP A 149 18.78 11.82 17.56
N GLU A 150 18.92 13.06 17.15
CA GLU A 150 18.02 14.14 17.60
C GLU A 150 16.64 14.01 17.00
N ILE A 151 16.55 13.70 15.70
CA ILE A 151 15.26 13.41 15.03
C ILE A 151 14.57 12.20 15.70
N TYR A 152 15.32 11.14 15.95
CA TYR A 152 14.85 9.95 16.67
C TYR A 152 14.28 10.31 18.05
N ASN A 153 15.02 11.09 18.83
CA ASN A 153 14.60 11.49 20.17
C ASN A 153 13.35 12.37 20.15
N ARG A 154 13.25 13.34 19.23
CA ARG A 154 12.04 14.16 19.06
C ARG A 154 10.81 13.31 18.76
N LEU A 155 10.91 12.33 17.83
CA LEU A 155 9.83 11.40 17.51
C LEU A 155 9.43 10.54 18.73
N LEU A 156 10.42 10.04 19.47
CA LEU A 156 10.19 9.24 20.67
C LEU A 156 9.52 10.04 21.80
N GLU A 157 9.89 11.30 21.97
CA GLU A 157 9.29 12.17 22.99
C GLU A 157 7.84 12.52 22.65
N MET A 158 7.49 12.72 21.37
CA MET A 158 6.11 12.88 20.94
C MET A 158 5.27 11.64 21.30
N LYS A 159 5.80 10.45 21.04
CA LYS A 159 5.15 9.17 21.41
C LYS A 159 4.98 9.06 22.93
N LYS A 160 6.00 9.38 23.71
CA LYS A 160 5.94 9.37 25.19
C LYS A 160 4.97 10.40 25.75
N ALA A 161 4.73 11.51 25.06
CA ALA A 161 3.74 12.51 25.44
C ALA A 161 2.30 12.06 25.19
N GLY A 162 2.10 10.88 24.54
CA GLY A 162 0.77 10.32 24.26
C GLY A 162 0.21 10.67 22.88
N MET A 163 1.03 11.21 21.99
CA MET A 163 0.63 11.44 20.60
C MET A 163 0.54 10.11 19.84
N ASP A 164 -0.51 9.97 19.03
CA ASP A 164 -0.78 8.75 18.26
C ASP A 164 0.20 8.58 17.11
N ILE A 165 0.57 9.70 16.47
CA ILE A 165 1.48 9.77 15.33
C ILE A 165 2.50 10.87 15.58
N SER A 166 3.79 10.56 15.42
CA SER A 166 4.90 11.52 15.56
C SER A 166 5.31 12.05 14.19
N LYS A 167 5.26 13.38 13.97
CA LYS A 167 5.52 14.03 12.68
C LYS A 167 6.71 14.98 12.75
N ILE A 168 7.66 14.81 11.83
CA ILE A 168 8.79 15.72 11.64
C ILE A 168 8.94 16.10 10.17
N ALA A 169 9.07 17.41 9.92
CA ALA A 169 9.45 17.96 8.63
C ALA A 169 10.71 18.81 8.79
N VAL A 170 11.77 18.52 8.02
CA VAL A 170 13.09 19.18 8.15
C VAL A 170 13.57 19.72 6.83
N MET A 171 14.45 20.75 6.87
CA MET A 171 15.00 21.38 5.66
C MET A 171 16.41 20.82 5.38
N PRO A 172 16.61 20.07 4.29
CA PRO A 172 17.91 19.55 3.91
C PRO A 172 18.76 20.62 3.24
N LYS A 173 20.02 20.73 3.61
CA LYS A 173 21.07 21.50 2.92
C LYS A 173 21.83 20.62 1.93
N SER A 174 21.78 19.31 2.12
CA SER A 174 22.48 18.32 1.31
C SER A 174 21.70 17.01 1.18
N LYS A 175 22.15 16.13 0.28
CA LYS A 175 21.60 14.75 0.18
C LYS A 175 21.87 13.94 1.45
N SER A 176 22.99 14.20 2.15
CA SER A 176 23.31 13.54 3.42
C SER A 176 22.28 13.85 4.50
N ASP A 177 21.67 15.03 4.49
CA ASP A 177 20.61 15.38 5.44
C ASP A 177 19.34 14.56 5.19
N VAL A 178 19.04 14.24 3.93
CA VAL A 178 17.94 13.33 3.59
C VAL A 178 18.20 11.92 4.11
N VAL A 179 19.46 11.47 4.05
CA VAL A 179 19.89 10.16 4.60
C VAL A 179 19.72 10.12 6.12
N LYS A 180 20.11 11.19 6.85
CA LYS A 180 19.90 11.30 8.31
C LYS A 180 18.43 11.15 8.70
N LEU A 181 17.51 11.75 7.92
CA LEU A 181 16.07 11.58 8.15
C LEU A 181 15.62 10.15 7.96
N PHE A 182 16.07 9.47 6.90
CA PHE A 182 15.73 8.07 6.65
C PHE A 182 16.30 7.14 7.73
N GLU A 183 17.54 7.37 8.15
CA GLU A 183 18.18 6.63 9.26
C GLU A 183 17.37 6.73 10.55
N ALA A 184 17.02 7.94 10.96
CA ALA A 184 16.20 8.16 12.15
C ALA A 184 14.82 7.51 12.03
N THR A 185 14.21 7.61 10.85
CA THR A 185 12.88 7.05 10.59
C THR A 185 12.90 5.52 10.64
N ALA A 186 13.88 4.88 10.01
CA ALA A 186 14.03 3.43 10.04
C ALA A 186 14.26 2.93 11.46
N LYS A 187 15.28 3.50 12.13
CA LYS A 187 15.69 3.12 13.48
C LYS A 187 14.54 3.17 14.48
N ILE A 188 13.77 4.27 14.50
CA ILE A 188 12.67 4.39 15.47
C ILE A 188 11.53 3.42 15.18
N ASN A 189 11.22 3.11 13.90
CA ASN A 189 10.21 2.14 13.55
C ASN A 189 10.63 0.68 13.81
N GLU A 190 11.92 0.39 13.86
CA GLU A 190 12.48 -0.91 14.25
C GLU A 190 12.52 -1.07 15.78
N ASP A 191 12.96 -0.04 16.51
CA ASP A 191 13.13 -0.06 17.95
C ASP A 191 11.80 0.00 18.73
N VAL A 192 10.77 0.69 18.17
CA VAL A 192 9.51 0.97 18.86
C VAL A 192 8.33 0.41 18.07
N LYS A 193 7.84 -0.77 18.48
CA LYS A 193 6.81 -1.54 17.74
C LYS A 193 5.53 -0.76 17.42
N ASP A 194 5.04 0.03 18.37
CA ASP A 194 3.73 0.69 18.29
C ASP A 194 3.84 2.18 17.95
N ILE A 195 4.96 2.60 17.35
CA ILE A 195 5.09 3.96 16.85
C ILE A 195 4.57 4.07 15.42
N TYR A 196 3.90 5.16 15.15
CA TYR A 196 3.54 5.61 13.80
C TYR A 196 4.23 6.93 13.54
N THR A 197 4.93 7.05 12.43
CA THR A 197 5.71 8.24 12.09
C THR A 197 5.29 8.85 10.77
N ILE A 198 5.38 10.17 10.69
CA ILE A 198 5.27 10.95 9.44
C ILE A 198 6.55 11.76 9.35
N THR A 199 7.41 11.40 8.42
CA THR A 199 8.70 12.07 8.27
C THR A 199 8.91 12.55 6.85
N MET A 200 9.38 13.79 6.70
CA MET A 200 9.64 14.34 5.37
C MET A 200 10.80 15.34 5.39
N SER A 201 11.57 15.31 4.33
CA SER A 201 12.57 16.31 4.01
C SER A 201 11.98 17.30 3.01
N MET A 202 12.07 18.59 3.31
CA MET A 202 11.45 19.66 2.52
C MET A 202 12.32 20.06 1.32
N GLY A 203 11.79 20.92 0.46
CA GLY A 203 12.49 21.42 -0.72
C GLY A 203 12.77 20.34 -1.77
N LYS A 204 13.38 20.77 -2.88
CA LYS A 204 13.65 19.89 -4.03
C LYS A 204 14.61 18.73 -3.70
N THR A 205 15.61 18.99 -2.86
CA THR A 205 16.56 17.96 -2.40
C THR A 205 15.88 16.86 -1.59
N GLY A 206 14.84 17.22 -0.81
CA GLY A 206 14.10 16.31 0.03
C GLY A 206 12.92 15.59 -0.64
N GLU A 207 12.59 15.92 -1.89
CA GLU A 207 11.41 15.43 -2.62
C GLU A 207 11.29 13.89 -2.60
N ILE A 208 12.43 13.19 -2.67
CA ILE A 208 12.49 11.73 -2.62
C ILE A 208 11.89 11.15 -1.33
N SER A 209 11.96 11.86 -0.20
CA SER A 209 11.41 11.41 1.07
C SER A 209 9.89 11.27 1.04
N ARG A 210 9.21 12.03 0.18
CA ARG A 210 7.76 11.95 -0.01
C ARG A 210 7.34 10.71 -0.78
N VAL A 211 8.25 10.18 -1.60
CA VAL A 211 8.01 9.03 -2.47
C VAL A 211 8.31 7.71 -1.78
N ILE A 212 9.48 7.61 -1.14
CA ILE A 212 9.95 6.34 -0.54
C ILE A 212 9.90 6.33 1.01
N GLY A 213 9.32 7.35 1.62
CA GLY A 213 9.23 7.46 3.08
C GLY A 213 8.56 6.26 3.76
N SER A 214 7.56 5.65 3.11
CA SER A 214 6.87 4.45 3.60
C SER A 214 7.80 3.25 3.75
N TYR A 215 8.80 3.12 2.90
CA TYR A 215 9.81 2.06 2.99
C TYR A 215 10.60 2.13 4.30
N PHE A 216 10.80 3.34 4.82
CA PHE A 216 11.48 3.60 6.09
C PHE A 216 10.53 3.68 7.30
N GLY A 217 9.21 3.60 7.08
CA GLY A 217 8.21 3.55 8.15
C GLY A 217 7.30 4.79 8.26
N SER A 218 7.43 5.80 7.38
CA SER A 218 6.49 6.93 7.34
C SER A 218 5.13 6.49 6.78
N VAL A 219 4.05 6.73 7.53
CA VAL A 219 2.70 6.23 7.18
C VAL A 219 1.86 7.23 6.36
N MET A 220 2.35 8.46 6.19
CA MET A 220 1.65 9.49 5.42
C MET A 220 2.65 10.40 4.71
N THR A 221 2.29 10.83 3.52
CA THR A 221 3.01 11.85 2.74
C THR A 221 2.06 12.94 2.26
N PHE A 222 2.61 14.08 1.84
CA PHE A 222 1.81 15.24 1.44
C PHE A 222 1.99 15.52 -0.05
N GLY A 223 0.88 15.42 -0.78
CA GLY A 223 0.75 15.84 -2.16
C GLY A 223 0.17 17.26 -2.28
N ALA A 224 0.33 17.89 -3.43
CA ALA A 224 -0.26 19.19 -3.74
C ALA A 224 -1.34 19.07 -4.82
N VAL A 225 -2.35 19.95 -4.72
CA VAL A 225 -3.31 20.19 -5.80
C VAL A 225 -3.40 21.72 -5.97
N GLY A 226 -2.94 22.22 -7.11
CA GLY A 226 -2.82 23.64 -7.35
C GLY A 226 -1.72 24.30 -6.51
N ASN A 227 -2.10 25.05 -5.47
CA ASN A 227 -1.14 25.75 -4.62
C ASN A 227 -0.40 24.79 -3.68
N VAL A 228 0.92 24.98 -3.54
CA VAL A 228 1.76 24.21 -2.60
C VAL A 228 1.71 24.85 -1.20
N SER A 229 1.57 24.03 -0.16
CA SER A 229 1.60 24.48 1.24
C SER A 229 2.99 24.39 1.89
N ALA A 230 3.90 23.66 1.27
CA ALA A 230 5.29 23.51 1.72
C ALA A 230 6.23 23.22 0.55
N PRO A 231 7.52 23.63 0.64
CA PRO A 231 8.50 23.39 -0.40
C PRO A 231 8.67 21.91 -0.75
N GLY A 232 8.81 21.59 -2.06
CA GLY A 232 9.08 20.23 -2.55
C GLY A 232 7.88 19.29 -2.52
N GLN A 233 6.64 19.80 -2.45
CA GLN A 233 5.45 18.98 -2.68
C GLN A 233 5.34 18.55 -4.14
N ILE A 234 4.93 17.30 -4.35
CA ILE A 234 4.64 16.69 -5.66
C ILE A 234 3.13 16.74 -5.88
N GLU A 235 2.69 16.90 -7.12
CA GLU A 235 1.27 16.81 -7.48
C GLU A 235 0.67 15.47 -7.00
N ALA A 236 -0.54 15.50 -6.43
CA ALA A 236 -1.12 14.37 -5.72
C ALA A 236 -1.28 13.11 -6.60
N ASP A 237 -1.79 13.27 -7.83
CA ASP A 237 -1.97 12.13 -8.76
C ASP A 237 -0.62 11.55 -9.18
N LYS A 238 0.35 12.40 -9.51
CA LYS A 238 1.71 11.95 -9.84
C LYS A 238 2.37 11.23 -8.67
N LEU A 239 2.19 11.74 -7.46
CA LEU A 239 2.71 11.12 -6.24
C LEU A 239 2.07 9.75 -6.01
N TYR A 240 0.76 9.65 -6.19
CA TYR A 240 0.00 8.39 -6.11
C TYR A 240 0.53 7.35 -7.09
N ASP A 241 0.68 7.72 -8.37
CA ASP A 241 1.16 6.81 -9.41
C ASP A 241 2.56 6.27 -9.11
N ILE A 242 3.46 7.15 -8.64
CA ILE A 242 4.84 6.74 -8.29
C ILE A 242 4.84 5.82 -7.08
N ILE A 243 4.14 6.18 -6.00
CA ILE A 243 4.08 5.37 -4.78
C ILE A 243 3.45 4.01 -5.08
N LYS A 244 2.32 3.99 -5.79
CA LYS A 244 1.64 2.75 -6.17
C LYS A 244 2.55 1.83 -6.99
N LYS A 245 3.34 2.40 -7.92
CA LYS A 245 4.30 1.64 -8.70
C LYS A 245 5.41 1.04 -7.83
N ILE A 246 5.98 1.81 -6.91
CA ILE A 246 7.04 1.34 -5.99
C ILE A 246 6.50 0.26 -5.04
N GLU A 247 5.32 0.46 -4.46
CA GLU A 247 4.69 -0.52 -3.58
C GLU A 247 4.41 -1.83 -4.31
N MET A 248 3.88 -1.75 -5.53
CA MET A 248 3.65 -2.91 -6.38
C MET A 248 4.95 -3.66 -6.70
N GLU A 249 6.00 -2.97 -7.11
CA GLU A 249 7.31 -3.57 -7.38
C GLU A 249 7.91 -4.20 -6.11
N SER A 250 7.80 -3.54 -4.96
CA SER A 250 8.28 -4.07 -3.67
C SER A 250 7.51 -5.33 -3.23
N HIS A 251 6.20 -5.37 -3.38
CA HIS A 251 5.39 -6.56 -3.11
C HIS A 251 5.79 -7.72 -4.03
N ILE A 252 5.89 -7.45 -5.33
CA ILE A 252 6.26 -8.45 -6.34
C ILE A 252 7.66 -9.01 -6.08
N MET A 253 8.64 -8.18 -5.68
CA MET A 253 10.00 -8.63 -5.38
C MET A 253 10.11 -9.49 -4.11
N ASN A 254 9.21 -9.35 -3.17
CA ASN A 254 9.25 -10.05 -1.89
C ASN A 254 8.37 -11.30 -1.81
N GLU A 255 7.43 -11.47 -2.74
CA GLU A 255 6.52 -12.61 -2.80
C GLU A 255 6.63 -13.35 -4.14
N ASN A 256 6.32 -14.65 -4.15
CA ASN A 256 6.24 -15.40 -5.39
C ASN A 256 4.84 -15.25 -6.00
N ILE A 257 4.74 -15.23 -7.33
CA ILE A 257 3.48 -15.30 -8.07
C ILE A 257 3.30 -16.73 -8.57
N LEU A 258 2.33 -17.44 -8.00
CA LEU A 258 2.10 -18.86 -8.28
C LEU A 258 0.88 -18.99 -9.18
N LEU A 259 1.10 -19.23 -10.49
CA LEU A 259 0.03 -19.41 -11.46
C LEU A 259 -0.49 -20.83 -11.42
N ILE A 260 -1.76 -21.01 -11.05
CA ILE A 260 -2.47 -22.30 -11.08
C ILE A 260 -3.66 -22.24 -12.05
N GLY A 261 -4.20 -23.39 -12.37
CA GLY A 261 -5.36 -23.51 -13.25
C GLY A 261 -5.25 -24.72 -14.18
N PHE A 262 -6.36 -25.01 -14.84
CA PHE A 262 -6.44 -26.14 -15.77
C PHE A 262 -5.47 -25.95 -16.96
N MET A 263 -5.15 -27.04 -17.65
CA MET A 263 -4.38 -26.96 -18.89
C MET A 263 -5.10 -26.07 -19.92
N GLY A 264 -4.37 -25.31 -20.72
CA GLY A 264 -4.97 -24.43 -21.73
C GLY A 264 -5.52 -23.09 -21.20
N THR A 265 -5.47 -22.83 -19.88
CA THR A 265 -5.90 -21.52 -19.30
C THR A 265 -4.89 -20.38 -19.55
N GLY A 266 -3.70 -20.67 -20.09
CA GLY A 266 -2.74 -19.65 -20.50
C GLY A 266 -1.59 -19.40 -19.50
N LYS A 267 -1.39 -20.24 -18.49
CA LYS A 267 -0.35 -20.06 -17.46
C LYS A 267 1.04 -19.73 -18.02
N THR A 268 1.54 -20.52 -18.95
CA THR A 268 2.88 -20.33 -19.53
C THR A 268 2.98 -19.04 -20.37
N SER A 269 1.91 -18.62 -21.05
CA SER A 269 1.90 -17.36 -21.81
C SER A 269 1.86 -16.15 -20.87
N VAL A 270 1.04 -16.24 -19.82
CA VAL A 270 0.92 -15.20 -18.79
C VAL A 270 2.21 -15.09 -17.98
N SER A 271 2.86 -16.21 -17.60
CA SER A 271 4.12 -16.17 -16.86
C SER A 271 5.24 -15.48 -17.64
N ARG A 272 5.33 -15.76 -18.95
CA ARG A 272 6.30 -15.10 -19.83
C ARG A 272 6.08 -13.60 -19.96
N GLU A 273 4.83 -13.17 -20.06
CA GLU A 273 4.50 -11.76 -20.15
C GLU A 273 4.70 -11.04 -18.81
N LEU A 274 4.32 -11.67 -17.69
CA LEU A 274 4.67 -11.18 -16.34
C LEU A 274 6.18 -10.96 -16.20
N LYS A 275 7.01 -11.94 -16.65
CA LYS A 275 8.47 -11.79 -16.64
C LYS A 275 8.96 -10.58 -17.41
N LYS A 276 8.39 -10.28 -18.58
CA LYS A 276 8.81 -9.10 -19.37
C LYS A 276 8.49 -7.79 -18.66
N ILE A 277 7.33 -7.72 -18.00
CA ILE A 277 6.86 -6.49 -17.34
C ILE A 277 7.55 -6.29 -15.98
N THR A 278 7.69 -7.37 -15.19
CA THR A 278 8.22 -7.31 -13.82
C THR A 278 9.72 -7.54 -13.72
N ASN A 279 10.33 -8.07 -14.77
CA ASN A 279 11.72 -8.54 -14.81
C ASN A 279 12.06 -9.65 -13.76
N LEU A 280 11.03 -10.29 -13.17
CA LEU A 280 11.24 -11.40 -12.24
C LEU A 280 11.61 -12.68 -12.98
N PRO A 281 12.42 -13.56 -12.37
CA PRO A 281 12.69 -14.90 -12.91
C PRO A 281 11.39 -15.71 -13.04
N GLU A 282 11.23 -16.37 -14.18
CA GLU A 282 10.12 -17.29 -14.46
C GLU A 282 10.59 -18.72 -14.37
N ILE A 283 9.79 -19.58 -13.72
CA ILE A 283 10.01 -21.02 -13.63
C ILE A 283 8.73 -21.73 -14.08
N ASP A 284 8.85 -22.57 -15.12
CA ASP A 284 7.83 -23.55 -15.49
C ASP A 284 8.12 -24.85 -14.72
N MET A 285 7.20 -25.22 -13.84
CA MET A 285 7.41 -26.33 -12.92
C MET A 285 7.46 -27.68 -13.62
N ASP A 286 6.64 -27.87 -14.68
CA ASP A 286 6.64 -29.09 -15.46
C ASP A 286 8.01 -29.28 -16.16
N LYS A 287 8.55 -28.20 -16.72
CA LYS A 287 9.88 -28.20 -17.31
C LYS A 287 10.98 -28.43 -16.28
N TYR A 288 10.86 -27.82 -15.09
CA TYR A 288 11.81 -28.02 -14.00
C TYR A 288 11.89 -29.49 -13.56
N ILE A 289 10.75 -30.19 -13.47
CA ILE A 289 10.67 -31.60 -13.14
C ILE A 289 11.39 -32.44 -14.27
N VAL A 290 11.11 -32.17 -15.54
CA VAL A 290 11.73 -32.84 -16.67
C VAL A 290 13.24 -32.63 -16.67
N ASP A 291 13.71 -31.43 -16.41
CA ASP A 291 15.14 -31.11 -16.37
C ASP A 291 15.85 -31.80 -15.18
N ARG A 292 15.17 -31.97 -14.05
CA ARG A 292 15.70 -32.68 -12.88
C ARG A 292 15.75 -34.20 -13.09
N GLU A 293 14.64 -34.79 -13.52
CA GLU A 293 14.50 -36.24 -13.67
C GLU A 293 15.15 -36.78 -14.95
N LYS A 294 15.51 -35.90 -15.90
CA LYS A 294 16.03 -36.25 -17.23
C LYS A 294 15.11 -37.17 -18.04
N MET A 295 13.82 -37.09 -17.77
CA MET A 295 12.74 -37.85 -18.39
C MET A 295 11.52 -36.97 -18.59
N SER A 296 10.74 -37.23 -19.64
CA SER A 296 9.46 -36.57 -19.84
C SER A 296 8.45 -36.95 -18.72
N ILE A 297 7.48 -36.12 -18.50
CA ILE A 297 6.41 -36.41 -17.51
C ILE A 297 5.68 -37.71 -17.86
N ALA A 298 5.45 -37.99 -19.15
CA ALA A 298 4.85 -39.25 -19.62
C ALA A 298 5.69 -40.46 -19.23
N GLU A 299 7.02 -40.41 -19.49
CA GLU A 299 7.94 -41.48 -19.08
C GLU A 299 8.01 -41.70 -17.58
N ILE A 300 7.89 -40.64 -16.78
CA ILE A 300 7.84 -40.74 -15.30
C ILE A 300 6.57 -41.49 -14.87
N PHE A 301 5.42 -41.14 -15.48
CA PHE A 301 4.15 -41.83 -15.19
C PHE A 301 4.19 -43.30 -15.59
N ASP A 302 4.73 -43.60 -16.78
CA ASP A 302 4.80 -44.97 -17.29
C ASP A 302 5.75 -45.86 -16.48
N LYS A 303 6.90 -45.33 -16.06
CA LYS A 303 7.93 -46.10 -15.35
C LYS A 303 7.71 -46.22 -13.87
N PHE A 304 7.19 -45.12 -13.22
CA PHE A 304 7.17 -45.02 -11.76
C PHE A 304 5.77 -44.76 -11.18
N GLY A 305 4.80 -44.45 -12.02
CA GLY A 305 3.42 -44.18 -11.61
C GLY A 305 3.18 -42.78 -11.06
N GLU A 306 1.90 -42.51 -10.76
CA GLU A 306 1.45 -41.19 -10.31
C GLU A 306 2.03 -40.80 -8.94
N ASP A 307 2.11 -41.75 -8.00
CA ASP A 307 2.60 -41.48 -6.64
C ASP A 307 4.03 -40.95 -6.63
N TYR A 308 4.90 -41.53 -7.46
CA TYR A 308 6.26 -41.06 -7.61
C TYR A 308 6.29 -39.65 -8.21
N PHE A 309 5.53 -39.41 -9.27
CA PHE A 309 5.44 -38.07 -9.86
C PHE A 309 4.98 -37.04 -8.83
N ARG A 310 3.96 -37.35 -8.04
CA ARG A 310 3.45 -36.44 -6.99
C ARG A 310 4.47 -36.18 -5.88
N LYS A 311 5.33 -37.12 -5.58
CA LYS A 311 6.44 -36.92 -4.66
C LYS A 311 7.46 -35.95 -5.24
N VAL A 312 7.91 -36.19 -6.46
CA VAL A 312 8.85 -35.32 -7.19
C VAL A 312 8.28 -33.90 -7.35
N GLU A 313 7.01 -33.77 -7.73
CA GLU A 313 6.31 -32.50 -7.87
C GLU A 313 6.37 -31.70 -6.55
N THR A 314 6.11 -32.35 -5.40
CA THR A 314 6.20 -31.72 -4.07
C THR A 314 7.62 -31.28 -3.74
N GLU A 315 8.62 -32.13 -4.00
CA GLU A 315 10.03 -31.81 -3.76
C GLU A 315 10.50 -30.61 -4.59
N CYS A 316 10.18 -30.61 -5.89
CA CYS A 316 10.50 -29.51 -6.79
C CYS A 316 9.82 -28.20 -6.36
N LEU A 317 8.54 -28.25 -5.99
CA LEU A 317 7.84 -27.08 -5.48
C LEU A 317 8.55 -26.49 -4.26
N LYS A 318 8.91 -27.32 -3.29
CA LYS A 318 9.62 -26.87 -2.09
C LYS A 318 11.01 -26.30 -2.39
N GLU A 319 11.71 -26.85 -3.35
CA GLU A 319 13.01 -26.36 -3.79
C GLU A 319 12.90 -24.99 -4.46
N ILE A 320 11.98 -24.84 -5.40
CA ILE A 320 11.72 -23.58 -6.11
C ILE A 320 11.34 -22.48 -5.12
N LEU A 321 10.40 -22.76 -4.21
CA LEU A 321 9.85 -21.77 -3.26
C LEU A 321 10.76 -21.50 -2.06
N LYS A 322 11.99 -22.03 -1.99
CA LYS A 322 13.02 -21.50 -1.06
C LYS A 322 13.40 -20.06 -1.39
N ASN A 323 13.31 -19.69 -2.65
CA ASN A 323 13.56 -18.35 -3.15
C ASN A 323 12.28 -17.51 -3.14
N LYS A 324 12.44 -16.19 -3.18
CA LYS A 324 11.37 -15.21 -3.31
C LYS A 324 11.50 -14.44 -4.62
N GLY A 325 10.42 -13.72 -4.99
CA GLY A 325 10.42 -12.90 -6.19
C GLY A 325 10.44 -13.74 -7.48
N LEU A 326 9.72 -14.86 -7.49
CA LEU A 326 9.62 -15.76 -8.66
C LEU A 326 8.21 -15.74 -9.24
N ILE A 327 8.13 -15.90 -10.54
CA ILE A 327 6.90 -16.27 -11.25
C ILE A 327 6.96 -17.77 -11.51
N VAL A 328 6.03 -18.52 -10.91
CA VAL A 328 6.00 -20.00 -11.05
C VAL A 328 4.75 -20.43 -11.78
N SER A 329 4.89 -20.96 -12.98
CA SER A 329 3.83 -21.66 -13.70
C SER A 329 3.71 -23.08 -13.16
N CYS A 330 2.71 -23.31 -12.31
CA CYS A 330 2.54 -24.60 -11.62
C CYS A 330 1.85 -25.64 -12.52
N GLY A 331 2.21 -26.92 -12.34
CA GLY A 331 1.50 -28.04 -12.94
C GLY A 331 0.03 -28.09 -12.49
N GLY A 332 -0.88 -28.56 -13.38
CA GLY A 332 -2.33 -28.57 -13.08
C GLY A 332 -2.76 -29.46 -11.90
N GLY A 333 -1.87 -30.32 -11.41
CA GLY A 333 -2.14 -31.22 -10.27
C GLY A 333 -1.53 -30.77 -8.94
N VAL A 334 -0.73 -29.71 -8.93
CA VAL A 334 0.03 -29.28 -7.75
C VAL A 334 -0.84 -29.03 -6.53
N VAL A 335 -2.08 -28.55 -6.71
CA VAL A 335 -3.04 -28.25 -5.66
C VAL A 335 -3.76 -29.47 -5.07
N VAL A 336 -3.56 -30.66 -5.63
CA VAL A 336 -4.22 -31.88 -5.17
C VAL A 336 -3.77 -32.25 -3.74
N LYS A 337 -2.49 -32.08 -3.44
CA LYS A 337 -1.95 -32.36 -2.10
C LYS A 337 -2.07 -31.14 -1.18
N ASP A 338 -2.63 -31.33 0.01
CA ASP A 338 -2.76 -30.27 1.04
C ASP A 338 -1.41 -29.73 1.52
N GLU A 339 -0.38 -30.57 1.52
CA GLU A 339 0.99 -30.18 1.84
C GLU A 339 1.50 -29.10 0.87
N ASN A 340 1.28 -29.29 -0.43
CA ASN A 340 1.66 -28.32 -1.46
C ASN A 340 0.94 -27.01 -1.25
N VAL A 341 -0.39 -27.07 -1.02
CA VAL A 341 -1.22 -25.89 -0.80
C VAL A 341 -0.76 -25.09 0.42
N SER A 342 -0.52 -25.77 1.54
CA SER A 342 0.00 -25.12 2.75
C SER A 342 1.34 -24.45 2.51
N TYR A 343 2.23 -25.08 1.74
CA TYR A 343 3.53 -24.53 1.42
C TYR A 343 3.44 -23.33 0.48
N MET A 344 2.57 -23.38 -0.52
CA MET A 344 2.32 -22.31 -1.47
C MET A 344 1.75 -21.06 -0.77
N LYS A 345 0.72 -21.23 0.08
CA LYS A 345 0.08 -20.12 0.83
C LYS A 345 1.04 -19.34 1.73
N ASN A 346 2.07 -19.99 2.24
CA ASN A 346 3.08 -19.37 3.09
C ASN A 346 4.23 -18.71 2.30
N ARG A 347 4.27 -18.84 0.97
CA ARG A 347 5.43 -18.49 0.16
C ARG A 347 5.12 -17.62 -1.05
N GLY A 348 3.86 -17.27 -1.31
CA GLY A 348 3.49 -16.41 -2.42
C GLY A 348 1.99 -16.27 -2.63
N LYS A 349 1.59 -15.43 -3.55
CA LYS A 349 0.21 -15.22 -3.99
C LYS A 349 -0.19 -16.26 -5.02
N ILE A 350 -1.27 -16.96 -4.77
CA ILE A 350 -1.79 -18.02 -5.65
C ILE A 350 -2.83 -17.40 -6.59
N VAL A 351 -2.49 -17.32 -7.87
CA VAL A 351 -3.33 -16.75 -8.93
C VAL A 351 -3.93 -17.88 -9.76
N LEU A 352 -5.24 -18.05 -9.68
CA LEU A 352 -5.99 -19.00 -10.50
C LEU A 352 -6.37 -18.36 -11.83
N LEU A 353 -5.89 -18.94 -12.93
CA LEU A 353 -6.36 -18.61 -14.26
C LEU A 353 -7.51 -19.55 -14.64
N THR A 354 -8.67 -18.98 -14.99
CA THR A 354 -9.85 -19.71 -15.43
C THR A 354 -10.18 -19.39 -16.89
N ALA A 355 -10.77 -20.35 -17.58
CA ALA A 355 -11.34 -20.20 -18.92
C ALA A 355 -12.56 -21.10 -19.07
N THR A 356 -13.40 -20.86 -20.07
CA THR A 356 -14.49 -21.78 -20.40
C THR A 356 -13.97 -23.05 -21.09
N PRO A 357 -14.71 -24.17 -21.05
CA PRO A 357 -14.32 -25.40 -21.76
C PRO A 357 -14.10 -25.18 -23.25
N GLU A 358 -14.90 -24.33 -23.89
CA GLU A 358 -14.76 -23.95 -25.29
C GLU A 358 -13.44 -23.23 -25.56
N THR A 359 -13.10 -22.27 -24.73
CA THR A 359 -11.83 -21.54 -24.83
C THR A 359 -10.63 -22.46 -24.62
N VAL A 360 -10.72 -23.38 -23.67
CA VAL A 360 -9.66 -24.38 -23.44
C VAL A 360 -9.54 -25.27 -24.64
N TYR A 361 -10.66 -25.81 -25.17
CA TYR A 361 -10.66 -26.66 -26.35
C TYR A 361 -9.97 -25.98 -27.54
N GLU A 362 -10.37 -24.75 -27.89
CA GLU A 362 -9.77 -23.99 -28.98
C GLU A 362 -8.25 -23.81 -28.84
N ARG A 363 -7.77 -23.60 -27.60
CA ARG A 363 -6.35 -23.41 -27.32
C ARG A 363 -5.53 -24.70 -27.35
N VAL A 364 -6.14 -25.88 -27.12
CA VAL A 364 -5.42 -27.15 -26.99
C VAL A 364 -5.65 -28.14 -28.11
N LYS A 365 -6.63 -27.95 -28.99
CA LYS A 365 -7.04 -28.88 -30.04
C LYS A 365 -5.94 -29.31 -31.04
N HIS A 366 -4.89 -28.50 -31.16
CA HIS A 366 -3.72 -28.79 -32.00
C HIS A 366 -2.49 -29.24 -31.24
N SER A 367 -2.57 -29.45 -29.92
CA SER A 367 -1.42 -29.85 -29.09
C SER A 367 -1.35 -31.37 -28.96
N THR A 368 -0.22 -31.96 -29.35
CA THR A 368 0.03 -33.39 -29.23
C THR A 368 0.70 -33.81 -27.91
N GLU A 369 1.04 -32.84 -27.06
CA GLU A 369 1.82 -33.06 -25.82
C GLU A 369 0.96 -33.35 -24.57
N ARG A 370 -0.32 -33.76 -24.74
CA ARG A 370 -1.27 -33.87 -23.60
C ARG A 370 -1.98 -35.21 -23.54
N PRO A 371 -1.36 -36.25 -22.93
CA PRO A 371 -1.88 -37.62 -22.91
C PRO A 371 -3.30 -37.77 -22.40
N ILE A 372 -3.72 -36.93 -21.43
CA ILE A 372 -5.05 -36.98 -20.76
C ILE A 372 -6.19 -36.62 -21.75
N LEU A 373 -5.91 -35.80 -22.78
CA LEU A 373 -6.91 -35.34 -23.76
C LEU A 373 -6.87 -36.10 -25.09
N ASN A 374 -5.79 -36.86 -25.36
CA ASN A 374 -5.53 -37.46 -26.69
C ASN A 374 -6.61 -38.46 -27.15
N ASN A 375 -7.39 -39.05 -26.21
CA ASN A 375 -8.40 -40.07 -26.58
C ASN A 375 -9.83 -39.51 -26.59
N ASN A 376 -10.09 -38.28 -26.07
CA ASN A 376 -11.42 -37.71 -26.00
C ASN A 376 -11.37 -36.16 -26.06
N MET A 377 -10.84 -35.59 -27.13
CA MET A 377 -10.69 -34.18 -27.33
C MET A 377 -12.02 -33.53 -27.73
N ASN A 378 -12.92 -33.27 -26.79
CA ASN A 378 -14.16 -32.53 -26.99
C ASN A 378 -14.47 -31.60 -25.81
N VAL A 379 -15.36 -30.64 -26.01
CA VAL A 379 -15.70 -29.60 -25.04
C VAL A 379 -16.35 -30.20 -23.78
N GLU A 380 -17.24 -31.19 -23.92
CA GLU A 380 -17.95 -31.83 -22.81
C GLU A 380 -16.97 -32.52 -21.87
N PHE A 381 -16.06 -33.34 -22.40
CA PHE A 381 -15.04 -34.04 -21.62
C PHE A 381 -14.10 -33.09 -20.90
N ILE A 382 -13.69 -31.99 -21.56
CA ILE A 382 -12.90 -30.93 -20.94
C ILE A 382 -13.68 -30.32 -19.77
N GLY A 383 -14.96 -29.99 -19.97
CA GLY A 383 -15.85 -29.47 -18.95
C GLY A 383 -15.96 -30.37 -17.72
N GLU A 384 -16.14 -31.68 -17.91
CA GLU A 384 -16.18 -32.65 -16.80
C GLU A 384 -14.86 -32.70 -16.02
N LEU A 385 -13.71 -32.68 -16.70
CA LEU A 385 -12.41 -32.66 -16.05
C LEU A 385 -12.14 -31.36 -15.29
N MET A 386 -12.61 -30.23 -15.83
CA MET A 386 -12.50 -28.95 -15.17
C MET A 386 -13.37 -28.89 -13.92
N GLU A 387 -14.62 -29.37 -13.98
CA GLU A 387 -15.55 -29.36 -12.85
C GLU A 387 -15.04 -30.22 -11.69
N LYS A 388 -14.46 -31.42 -11.95
CA LYS A 388 -13.83 -32.28 -10.92
C LYS A 388 -12.76 -31.56 -10.08
N ARG A 389 -12.11 -30.52 -10.61
CA ARG A 389 -11.03 -29.79 -9.94
C ARG A 389 -11.42 -28.39 -9.50
N ARG A 390 -12.59 -27.92 -9.91
CA ARG A 390 -13.03 -26.54 -9.74
C ARG A 390 -13.02 -26.09 -8.28
N GLU A 391 -13.71 -26.85 -7.41
CA GLU A 391 -13.78 -26.51 -5.99
C GLU A 391 -12.39 -26.41 -5.35
N ARG A 392 -11.50 -27.34 -5.74
CA ARG A 392 -10.15 -27.36 -5.22
C ARG A 392 -9.34 -26.13 -5.64
N TYR A 393 -9.41 -25.74 -6.90
CA TYR A 393 -8.75 -24.52 -7.38
C TYR A 393 -9.30 -23.27 -6.69
N LEU A 394 -10.63 -23.15 -6.56
CA LEU A 394 -11.26 -22.00 -5.93
C LEU A 394 -10.91 -21.87 -4.45
N SER A 395 -10.84 -22.98 -3.71
CA SER A 395 -10.51 -22.97 -2.28
C SER A 395 -9.06 -22.57 -1.96
N VAL A 396 -8.18 -22.63 -2.96
CA VAL A 396 -6.74 -22.39 -2.80
C VAL A 396 -6.34 -20.99 -3.25
N ALA A 397 -7.04 -20.45 -4.25
CA ALA A 397 -6.66 -19.21 -4.92
C ALA A 397 -6.85 -17.98 -4.03
N ASP A 398 -5.84 -17.09 -4.01
CA ASP A 398 -5.95 -15.76 -3.44
C ASP A 398 -6.55 -14.77 -4.45
N ILE A 399 -6.25 -14.97 -5.75
CA ILE A 399 -6.70 -14.14 -6.87
C ILE A 399 -7.27 -15.04 -7.96
N ILE A 400 -8.41 -14.66 -8.52
CA ILE A 400 -9.06 -15.38 -9.64
C ILE A 400 -9.15 -14.45 -10.84
N ILE A 401 -8.62 -14.92 -11.99
CA ILE A 401 -8.59 -14.19 -13.26
C ILE A 401 -9.25 -15.02 -14.35
N LYS A 402 -10.27 -14.46 -15.00
CA LYS A 402 -10.88 -15.03 -16.22
C LYS A 402 -10.05 -14.62 -17.42
N THR A 403 -9.67 -15.60 -18.24
CA THR A 403 -8.81 -15.38 -19.43
C THR A 403 -9.57 -15.41 -20.77
N ASP A 404 -10.90 -15.63 -20.71
CA ASP A 404 -11.73 -15.62 -21.91
C ASP A 404 -11.80 -14.23 -22.52
N ASN A 405 -11.65 -14.12 -23.83
CA ASN A 405 -11.77 -12.87 -24.60
C ASN A 405 -10.87 -11.71 -24.11
N LYS A 406 -9.77 -12.02 -23.43
CA LYS A 406 -8.79 -11.02 -22.98
C LYS A 406 -7.45 -11.21 -23.68
N SER A 407 -6.75 -10.10 -23.94
CA SER A 407 -5.35 -10.15 -24.35
C SER A 407 -4.47 -10.62 -23.17
N ILE A 408 -3.26 -11.10 -23.47
CA ILE A 408 -2.33 -11.51 -22.40
C ILE A 408 -1.93 -10.30 -21.56
N GLU A 409 -1.77 -9.16 -22.20
CA GLU A 409 -1.43 -7.89 -21.57
C GLU A 409 -2.51 -7.44 -20.58
N ASP A 410 -3.80 -7.55 -20.94
CA ASP A 410 -4.93 -7.23 -20.05
C ASP A 410 -4.99 -8.17 -18.84
N ILE A 411 -4.74 -9.47 -19.07
CA ILE A 411 -4.68 -10.48 -18.00
C ILE A 411 -3.56 -10.15 -17.01
N VAL A 412 -2.37 -9.83 -17.52
CA VAL A 412 -1.21 -9.49 -16.69
C VAL A 412 -1.46 -8.21 -15.91
N LYS A 413 -2.03 -7.18 -16.55
CA LYS A 413 -2.40 -5.94 -15.87
C LYS A 413 -3.37 -6.21 -14.72
N GLU A 414 -4.44 -7.00 -14.95
CA GLU A 414 -5.40 -7.35 -13.90
C GLU A 414 -4.77 -8.13 -12.75
N ILE A 415 -3.79 -9.02 -13.03
CA ILE A 415 -3.03 -9.74 -12.01
C ILE A 415 -2.23 -8.75 -11.15
N LEU A 416 -1.48 -7.84 -11.78
CA LEU A 416 -0.63 -6.88 -11.11
C LEU A 416 -1.44 -5.89 -10.27
N ASP A 417 -2.57 -5.40 -10.79
CA ASP A 417 -3.49 -4.53 -10.05
C ASP A 417 -3.99 -5.21 -8.77
N LYS A 418 -4.45 -6.48 -8.86
CA LYS A 418 -4.94 -7.23 -7.70
C LYS A 418 -3.86 -7.69 -6.71
N ILE A 419 -2.61 -7.80 -7.13
CA ILE A 419 -1.50 -8.06 -6.20
C ILE A 419 -1.15 -6.80 -5.40
N GLY A 420 -1.33 -5.61 -5.98
CA GLY A 420 -1.08 -4.32 -5.34
C GLY A 420 -2.18 -3.84 -4.37
N GLU A 421 -3.37 -4.48 -4.41
CA GLU A 421 -4.48 -4.24 -3.46
C GLU A 421 -4.22 -4.91 -2.10
#